data_fc2aabb36c03ebe2897986bd198daa35
#
_entry.id   fc2aabb36c03ebe2897986bd198daa35
#
_cell.length_a   1.000
_cell.length_b   1.000
_cell.length_c   1.000
_cell.angle_alpha   90.00
_cell.angle_beta   90.00
_cell.angle_gamma   90.00
#
_symmetry.space_group_name_H-M   'P 1'
#
loop_
_entity.id
_entity.type
_entity.pdbx_description
1 polymer ?
#
loop_
_entity_poly.entity_id
_entity_poly.type
_entity_poly.pdbx_seq_one_letter_code
_entity_poly.pdbx_strand_id
1 'polypeptide(L)'
;MATQRHHRLRARAVRLTDPLQPYLDKKQLVVQSGQTELKQVTTLRWDGPTAQKRMEAILAESYRSKSVDAVLSPYDGISIGVLAALKSDGYGSSSKPLPVVTGQDAELASVKSIIAGEQAQTVYKDFRLLGEAASDMIDDIRNGRPPKVNNRRTYKNGVKAVPAYLLEPTSVDKSNYEYVLVVSGYYTNAELK
;
A
#
# COMPACT_ATOMS: atom_id res chain seq x y z
N MET A 1 24.33 10.50 5.89
CA MET A 1 23.43 9.93 4.86
C MET A 1 22.25 9.09 5.44
N ALA A 2 22.30 8.59 6.66
CA ALA A 2 21.20 7.82 7.29
C ALA A 2 19.97 8.67 7.69
N THR A 3 20.14 9.92 8.06
CA THR A 3 19.10 10.82 8.56
C THR A 3 18.05 11.21 7.51
N GLN A 4 18.40 11.31 6.22
CA GLN A 4 17.42 11.68 5.17
C GLN A 4 16.45 10.54 4.81
N ARG A 5 16.87 9.29 4.91
CA ARG A 5 15.97 8.13 4.68
C ARG A 5 14.89 8.03 5.76
N HIS A 6 15.24 8.31 7.02
CA HIS A 6 14.30 8.30 8.13
C HIS A 6 13.23 9.41 8.03
N HIS A 7 13.58 10.59 7.52
CA HIS A 7 12.63 11.69 7.36
C HIS A 7 11.57 11.41 6.28
N ARG A 8 11.95 10.73 5.19
CA ARG A 8 11.01 10.36 4.11
C ARG A 8 10.04 9.25 4.56
N LEU A 9 10.51 8.28 5.34
CA LEU A 9 9.68 7.22 5.90
C LEU A 9 8.70 7.76 6.94
N ARG A 10 9.11 8.69 7.81
CA ARG A 10 8.22 9.38 8.75
C ARG A 10 7.09 10.11 8.04
N ALA A 11 7.40 10.90 7.02
CA ALA A 11 6.41 11.64 6.25
C ALA A 11 5.39 10.71 5.56
N ARG A 12 5.80 9.49 5.15
CA ARG A 12 4.92 8.53 4.48
C ARG A 12 4.05 7.74 5.46
N ALA A 13 4.58 7.30 6.59
CA ALA A 13 3.80 6.61 7.63
C ALA A 13 2.76 7.55 8.25
N VAL A 14 3.13 8.77 8.57
CA VAL A 14 2.23 9.81 9.06
C VAL A 14 1.07 10.03 8.09
N ARG A 15 1.33 10.14 6.77
CA ARG A 15 0.28 10.33 5.77
C ARG A 15 -0.69 9.15 5.59
N LEU A 16 -0.26 7.92 5.86
CA LEU A 16 -1.14 6.74 5.79
C LEU A 16 -2.13 6.71 6.96
N THR A 17 -1.72 7.18 8.12
CA THR A 17 -2.56 7.18 9.33
C THR A 17 -3.33 8.48 9.54
N ASP A 18 -2.92 9.60 8.94
CA ASP A 18 -3.56 10.91 9.11
C ASP A 18 -5.09 10.87 8.92
N PRO A 19 -5.66 10.23 7.87
CA PRO A 19 -7.09 10.12 7.70
C PRO A 19 -7.79 9.28 8.79
N LEU A 20 -7.06 8.38 9.44
CA LEU A 20 -7.57 7.49 10.48
C LEU A 20 -7.42 8.09 11.89
N GLN A 21 -6.59 9.11 12.05
CA GLN A 21 -6.28 9.70 13.36
C GLN A 21 -7.54 10.14 14.13
N PRO A 22 -8.54 10.81 13.52
CA PRO A 22 -9.76 11.19 14.25
C PRO A 22 -10.55 10.01 14.82
N TYR A 23 -10.48 8.85 14.17
CA TYR A 23 -11.13 7.62 14.61
C TYR A 23 -10.34 6.92 15.74
N LEU A 24 -9.01 6.97 15.67
CA LEU A 24 -8.12 6.49 16.73
C LEU A 24 -8.28 7.32 18.00
N ASP A 25 -8.31 8.64 17.87
CA ASP A 25 -8.48 9.58 19.00
C ASP A 25 -9.82 9.36 19.72
N LYS A 26 -10.88 9.08 18.95
CA LYS A 26 -12.22 8.76 19.48
C LYS A 26 -12.37 7.30 19.93
N LYS A 27 -11.33 6.48 19.83
CA LYS A 27 -11.35 5.04 20.12
C LYS A 27 -12.40 4.25 19.31
N GLN A 28 -12.79 4.76 18.16
CA GLN A 28 -13.62 4.05 17.17
C GLN A 28 -12.79 3.01 16.42
N LEU A 29 -11.50 3.29 16.23
CA LEU A 29 -10.48 2.33 15.81
C LEU A 29 -9.50 2.09 16.95
N VAL A 30 -9.09 0.84 17.14
CA VAL A 30 -8.17 0.47 18.21
C VAL A 30 -7.06 -0.42 17.65
N VAL A 31 -5.82 0.01 17.84
CA VAL A 31 -4.64 -0.82 17.56
C VAL A 31 -4.33 -1.61 18.82
N GLN A 32 -4.82 -2.87 18.90
CA GLN A 32 -4.71 -3.69 20.12
C GLN A 32 -3.26 -3.93 20.57
N SER A 33 -2.34 -4.06 19.62
CA SER A 33 -0.89 -4.21 19.91
C SER A 33 -0.25 -2.92 20.45
N GLY A 34 -0.93 -1.77 20.37
CA GLY A 34 -0.35 -0.46 20.68
C GLY A 34 0.81 -0.04 19.76
N GLN A 35 1.12 -0.83 18.72
CA GLN A 35 2.24 -0.55 17.80
C GLN A 35 1.82 0.49 16.78
N THR A 36 2.03 1.76 17.08
CA THR A 36 1.68 2.90 16.22
C THR A 36 2.91 3.71 15.76
N GLU A 37 4.04 3.55 16.46
CA GLU A 37 5.26 4.25 16.13
C GLU A 37 5.92 3.70 14.86
N LEU A 38 6.48 4.60 14.02
CA LEU A 38 7.11 4.23 12.76
C LEU A 38 8.10 3.07 12.87
N LYS A 39 8.93 3.05 13.92
CA LYS A 39 9.90 1.97 14.16
C LYS A 39 9.25 0.61 14.41
N GLN A 40 8.05 0.63 14.97
CA GLN A 40 7.28 -0.58 15.27
C GLN A 40 6.53 -1.10 14.05
N VAL A 41 6.11 -0.22 13.12
CA VAL A 41 5.27 -0.59 11.98
C VAL A 41 6.04 -0.80 10.67
N THR A 42 7.32 -0.43 10.62
CA THR A 42 8.13 -0.64 9.41
C THR A 42 8.60 -2.08 9.28
N THR A 43 8.55 -2.60 8.06
CA THR A 43 9.11 -3.90 7.67
C THR A 43 10.39 -3.69 6.87
N LEU A 44 11.49 -4.32 7.31
CA LEU A 44 12.79 -4.20 6.66
C LEU A 44 12.69 -4.70 5.21
N ARG A 45 13.16 -3.89 4.25
CA ARG A 45 13.20 -4.21 2.81
C ARG A 45 11.83 -4.53 2.19
N TRP A 46 10.72 -4.22 2.89
CA TRP A 46 9.36 -4.56 2.45
C TRP A 46 9.13 -6.08 2.30
N ASP A 47 9.86 -6.87 3.09
CA ASP A 47 9.92 -8.32 2.98
C ASP A 47 8.65 -9.00 3.50
N GLY A 48 7.96 -9.73 2.63
CA GLY A 48 6.72 -10.44 2.95
C GLY A 48 6.85 -11.49 4.05
N PRO A 49 7.86 -12.39 4.01
CA PRO A 49 8.13 -13.33 5.10
C PRO A 49 8.39 -12.68 6.46
N THR A 50 9.07 -11.54 6.49
CA THR A 50 9.26 -10.75 7.72
C THR A 50 7.93 -10.18 8.21
N ALA A 51 7.07 -9.70 7.31
CA ALA A 51 5.74 -9.21 7.64
C ALA A 51 4.84 -10.34 8.18
N GLN A 52 4.92 -11.53 7.59
CA GLN A 52 4.22 -12.73 8.06
C GLN A 52 4.57 -13.06 9.50
N LYS A 53 5.86 -13.26 9.81
CA LYS A 53 6.33 -13.58 11.17
C LYS A 53 5.91 -12.54 12.19
N ARG A 54 5.95 -11.28 11.79
CA ARG A 54 5.50 -10.19 12.65
C ARG A 54 4.00 -10.25 12.90
N MET A 55 3.18 -10.52 11.89
CA MET A 55 1.74 -10.66 12.06
C MET A 55 1.40 -11.85 12.93
N GLU A 56 2.08 -12.99 12.78
CA GLU A 56 1.96 -14.16 13.65
C GLU A 56 2.20 -13.80 15.13
N ALA A 57 3.27 -13.04 15.41
CA ALA A 57 3.57 -12.58 16.77
C ALA A 57 2.47 -11.63 17.30
N ILE A 58 2.01 -10.68 16.50
CA ILE A 58 0.93 -9.76 16.88
C ILE A 58 -0.36 -10.52 17.19
N LEU A 59 -0.73 -11.51 16.38
CA LEU A 59 -1.91 -12.35 16.61
C LEU A 59 -1.78 -13.10 17.93
N ALA A 60 -0.65 -13.75 18.17
CA ALA A 60 -0.39 -14.52 19.38
C ALA A 60 -0.34 -13.66 20.67
N GLU A 61 0.14 -12.44 20.59
CA GLU A 61 0.31 -11.57 21.76
C GLU A 61 -0.92 -10.72 22.05
N SER A 62 -1.53 -10.14 21.02
CA SER A 62 -2.51 -9.05 21.19
C SER A 62 -3.93 -9.42 20.75
N TYR A 63 -4.11 -10.51 19.97
CA TYR A 63 -5.41 -10.89 19.41
C TYR A 63 -5.90 -12.29 19.79
N ARG A 64 -5.37 -12.90 20.87
CA ARG A 64 -5.79 -14.26 21.31
C ARG A 64 -7.29 -14.40 21.56
N SER A 65 -7.92 -13.36 22.09
CA SER A 65 -9.36 -13.33 22.44
C SER A 65 -10.15 -12.30 21.64
N LYS A 66 -9.54 -11.73 20.60
CA LYS A 66 -10.15 -10.69 19.77
C LYS A 66 -9.88 -10.99 18.30
N SER A 67 -10.75 -10.50 17.42
CA SER A 67 -10.55 -10.57 15.99
C SER A 67 -9.85 -9.32 15.47
N VAL A 68 -9.12 -9.48 14.38
CA VAL A 68 -8.60 -8.37 13.57
C VAL A 68 -9.70 -8.01 12.56
N ASP A 69 -10.12 -6.76 12.52
CA ASP A 69 -11.14 -6.28 11.58
C ASP A 69 -10.52 -5.69 10.31
N ALA A 70 -9.34 -5.09 10.43
CA ALA A 70 -8.62 -4.50 9.30
C ALA A 70 -7.11 -4.51 9.48
N VAL A 71 -6.39 -4.59 8.37
CA VAL A 71 -4.94 -4.40 8.28
C VAL A 71 -4.63 -3.36 7.21
N LEU A 72 -4.08 -2.22 7.63
CA LEU A 72 -3.57 -1.21 6.72
C LEU A 72 -2.16 -1.60 6.26
N SER A 73 -2.07 -2.21 5.10
CA SER A 73 -0.80 -2.62 4.49
C SER A 73 -0.40 -1.65 3.38
N PRO A 74 0.84 -1.17 3.37
CA PRO A 74 1.32 -0.18 2.41
C PRO A 74 1.88 -0.78 1.12
N TYR A 75 1.88 -2.12 0.97
CA TYR A 75 2.51 -2.82 -0.16
C TYR A 75 1.98 -4.26 -0.29
N ASP A 76 1.74 -4.70 -1.51
CA ASP A 76 1.12 -5.99 -1.81
C ASP A 76 1.94 -7.19 -1.32
N GLY A 77 3.26 -7.19 -1.48
CA GLY A 77 4.10 -8.26 -0.97
C GLY A 77 4.01 -8.43 0.56
N ILE A 78 3.83 -7.32 1.31
CA ILE A 78 3.53 -7.35 2.75
C ILE A 78 2.13 -7.91 2.98
N SER A 79 1.14 -7.52 2.18
CA SER A 79 -0.24 -7.98 2.31
C SER A 79 -0.36 -9.49 2.15
N ILE A 80 0.36 -10.08 1.20
CA ILE A 80 0.42 -11.54 0.99
C ILE A 80 1.02 -12.24 2.22
N GLY A 81 2.10 -11.70 2.80
CA GLY A 81 2.66 -12.25 4.04
C GLY A 81 1.70 -12.16 5.23
N VAL A 82 1.00 -11.04 5.37
CA VAL A 82 -0.04 -10.85 6.40
C VAL A 82 -1.21 -11.83 6.21
N LEU A 83 -1.68 -12.02 4.98
CA LEU A 83 -2.75 -12.97 4.66
C LEU A 83 -2.33 -14.41 5.00
N ALA A 84 -1.09 -14.79 4.73
CA ALA A 84 -0.57 -16.11 5.11
C ALA A 84 -0.62 -16.30 6.64
N ALA A 85 -0.20 -15.31 7.43
CA ALA A 85 -0.26 -15.36 8.89
C ALA A 85 -1.72 -15.46 9.39
N LEU A 86 -2.62 -14.66 8.84
CA LEU A 86 -4.04 -14.68 9.18
C LEU A 86 -4.66 -16.05 8.91
N LYS A 87 -4.41 -16.63 7.73
CA LYS A 87 -4.91 -17.98 7.38
C LYS A 87 -4.36 -19.04 8.28
N SER A 88 -3.08 -18.97 8.66
CA SER A 88 -2.45 -19.91 9.61
C SER A 88 -3.09 -19.83 11.00
N ASP A 89 -3.64 -18.67 11.37
CA ASP A 89 -4.36 -18.44 12.64
C ASP A 89 -5.89 -18.71 12.51
N GLY A 90 -6.33 -19.33 11.39
CA GLY A 90 -7.70 -19.80 11.17
C GLY A 90 -8.64 -18.76 10.56
N TYR A 91 -8.16 -17.57 10.17
CA TYR A 91 -8.98 -16.62 9.40
C TYR A 91 -9.29 -17.17 8.01
N GLY A 92 -10.43 -16.78 7.46
CA GLY A 92 -10.95 -17.25 6.18
C GLY A 92 -12.00 -18.36 6.33
N SER A 93 -12.29 -18.80 7.56
CA SER A 93 -13.42 -19.69 7.86
C SER A 93 -14.71 -18.91 8.09
N SER A 94 -15.85 -19.59 8.07
CA SER A 94 -17.16 -18.97 8.35
C SER A 94 -17.25 -18.38 9.76
N SER A 95 -16.54 -18.96 10.74
CA SER A 95 -16.50 -18.48 12.13
C SER A 95 -15.45 -17.40 12.37
N LYS A 96 -14.47 -17.25 11.48
CA LYS A 96 -13.37 -16.28 11.60
C LYS A 96 -13.04 -15.69 10.21
N PRO A 97 -13.87 -14.77 9.71
CA PRO A 97 -13.70 -14.21 8.37
C PRO A 97 -12.38 -13.44 8.24
N LEU A 98 -11.86 -13.33 7.02
CA LEU A 98 -10.69 -12.48 6.75
C LEU A 98 -11.01 -11.01 7.03
N PRO A 99 -10.08 -10.26 7.65
CA PRO A 99 -10.22 -8.81 7.82
C PRO A 99 -10.09 -8.08 6.48
N VAL A 100 -10.45 -6.81 6.48
CA VAL A 100 -10.12 -5.92 5.36
C VAL A 100 -8.60 -5.73 5.30
N VAL A 101 -7.96 -6.25 4.25
CA VAL A 101 -6.52 -6.09 4.03
C VAL A 101 -6.32 -5.19 2.81
N THR A 102 -5.61 -4.08 3.00
CA THR A 102 -5.24 -3.17 1.92
C THR A 102 -3.91 -3.55 1.29
N GLY A 103 -3.56 -2.95 0.16
CA GLY A 103 -2.28 -3.13 -0.50
C GLY A 103 -1.95 -1.98 -1.45
N GLN A 104 -0.82 -2.08 -2.12
CA GLN A 104 -0.36 -1.15 -3.12
C GLN A 104 0.58 -1.86 -4.10
N ASP A 105 0.55 -1.43 -5.33
CA ASP A 105 1.36 -1.72 -6.52
C ASP A 105 0.73 -2.72 -7.49
N ALA A 106 -0.46 -3.26 -7.19
CA ALA A 106 -1.23 -4.18 -8.03
C ALA A 106 -0.39 -5.39 -8.51
N GLU A 107 0.40 -5.98 -7.59
CA GLU A 107 1.19 -7.17 -7.90
C GLU A 107 0.28 -8.37 -8.25
N LEU A 108 0.75 -9.22 -9.15
CA LEU A 108 -0.02 -10.34 -9.67
C LEU A 108 -0.64 -11.22 -8.57
N ALA A 109 0.13 -11.57 -7.54
CA ALA A 109 -0.34 -12.38 -6.42
C ALA A 109 -1.46 -11.70 -5.64
N SER A 110 -1.37 -10.38 -5.43
CA SER A 110 -2.38 -9.60 -4.75
C SER A 110 -3.65 -9.43 -5.57
N VAL A 111 -3.52 -9.22 -6.88
CA VAL A 111 -4.69 -9.16 -7.77
C VAL A 111 -5.44 -10.50 -7.77
N LYS A 112 -4.74 -11.63 -7.82
CA LYS A 112 -5.36 -12.96 -7.64
C LYS A 112 -6.04 -13.09 -6.29
N SER A 113 -5.43 -12.61 -5.22
CA SER A 113 -6.00 -12.60 -3.87
C SER A 113 -7.26 -11.72 -3.77
N ILE A 114 -7.29 -10.57 -4.47
CA ILE A 114 -8.48 -9.72 -4.58
C ILE A 114 -9.60 -10.43 -5.33
N ILE A 115 -9.30 -11.09 -6.43
CA ILE A 115 -10.28 -11.88 -7.22
C ILE A 115 -10.87 -13.00 -6.36
N ALA A 116 -10.04 -13.68 -5.59
CA ALA A 116 -10.44 -14.72 -4.63
C ALA A 116 -11.26 -14.16 -3.44
N GLY A 117 -11.26 -12.84 -3.22
CA GLY A 117 -11.96 -12.20 -2.10
C GLY A 117 -11.19 -12.25 -0.77
N GLU A 118 -9.89 -12.45 -0.83
CA GLU A 118 -9.01 -12.56 0.36
C GLU A 118 -8.37 -11.21 0.72
N GLN A 119 -7.93 -10.45 -0.28
CA GLN A 119 -7.47 -9.07 -0.12
C GLN A 119 -8.58 -8.11 -0.57
N ALA A 120 -8.80 -7.02 0.15
CA ALA A 120 -9.90 -6.11 -0.15
C ALA A 120 -9.60 -5.20 -1.35
N GLN A 121 -8.38 -4.67 -1.42
CA GLN A 121 -7.98 -3.73 -2.47
C GLN A 121 -6.46 -3.60 -2.59
N THR A 122 -6.02 -3.05 -3.72
CA THR A 122 -4.66 -2.54 -3.95
C THR A 122 -4.71 -1.17 -4.62
N VAL A 123 -3.64 -0.40 -4.52
CA VAL A 123 -3.48 0.89 -5.23
C VAL A 123 -2.61 0.67 -6.46
N TYR A 124 -3.22 0.82 -7.63
CA TYR A 124 -2.54 0.72 -8.92
C TYR A 124 -1.94 2.05 -9.35
N LYS A 125 -0.71 1.99 -9.82
CA LYS A 125 0.01 3.09 -10.46
C LYS A 125 0.56 2.57 -11.79
N ASP A 126 0.03 3.06 -12.91
CA ASP A 126 0.46 2.59 -14.22
C ASP A 126 1.90 3.03 -14.53
N PHE A 127 2.82 2.07 -14.50
CA PHE A 127 4.23 2.32 -14.78
C PHE A 127 4.48 2.74 -16.23
N ARG A 128 3.59 2.40 -17.17
CA ARG A 128 3.67 2.81 -18.57
C ARG A 128 3.49 4.32 -18.66
N LEU A 129 2.46 4.86 -18.00
CA LEU A 129 2.22 6.30 -17.94
C LEU A 129 3.34 7.05 -17.19
N LEU A 130 3.93 6.43 -16.16
CA LEU A 130 5.10 6.99 -15.47
C LEU A 130 6.32 7.05 -16.40
N GLY A 131 6.54 6.01 -17.21
CA GLY A 131 7.62 5.97 -18.20
C GLY A 131 7.43 7.02 -19.30
N GLU A 132 6.22 7.14 -19.85
CA GLU A 132 5.87 8.17 -20.82
C GLU A 132 6.11 9.58 -20.27
N ALA A 133 5.56 9.88 -19.08
CA ALA A 133 5.74 11.18 -18.46
C ALA A 133 7.21 11.52 -18.19
N ALA A 134 8.02 10.55 -17.78
CA ALA A 134 9.45 10.74 -17.57
C ALA A 134 10.18 11.01 -18.89
N SER A 135 9.84 10.29 -19.96
CA SER A 135 10.39 10.47 -21.31
C SER A 135 10.06 11.86 -21.86
N ASP A 136 8.82 12.28 -21.74
CA ASP A 136 8.37 13.61 -22.17
C ASP A 136 9.11 14.73 -21.42
N MET A 137 9.27 14.58 -20.11
CA MET A 137 10.05 15.55 -19.31
C MET A 137 11.50 15.64 -19.74
N ILE A 138 12.14 14.51 -20.10
CA ILE A 138 13.52 14.49 -20.60
C ILE A 138 13.59 15.21 -21.94
N ASP A 139 12.66 14.94 -22.84
CA ASP A 139 12.61 15.59 -24.16
C ASP A 139 12.40 17.11 -24.03
N ASP A 140 11.48 17.54 -23.15
CA ASP A 140 11.27 18.96 -22.87
C ASP A 140 12.56 19.64 -22.42
N ILE A 141 13.25 19.06 -21.44
CA ILE A 141 14.52 19.60 -20.91
C ILE A 141 15.59 19.68 -22.00
N ARG A 142 15.74 18.63 -22.81
CA ARG A 142 16.73 18.61 -23.90
C ARG A 142 16.47 19.67 -24.97
N ASN A 143 15.22 20.02 -25.20
CA ASN A 143 14.81 21.02 -26.18
C ASN A 143 14.62 22.42 -25.56
N GLY A 144 15.07 22.64 -24.32
CA GLY A 144 14.95 23.93 -23.64
C GLY A 144 13.51 24.32 -23.27
N ARG A 145 12.59 23.38 -23.29
CA ARG A 145 11.19 23.60 -22.90
C ARG A 145 11.01 23.32 -21.41
N PRO A 146 10.11 24.04 -20.71
CA PRO A 146 9.80 23.71 -19.32
C PRO A 146 9.01 22.39 -19.24
N PRO A 147 9.44 21.42 -18.40
CA PRO A 147 8.71 20.16 -18.25
C PRO A 147 7.32 20.38 -17.65
N LYS A 148 6.38 19.54 -18.05
CA LYS A 148 5.01 19.54 -17.55
C LYS A 148 4.98 19.29 -16.04
N VAL A 149 4.27 20.13 -15.29
CA VAL A 149 4.08 19.96 -13.85
C VAL A 149 2.64 20.33 -13.47
N ASN A 150 2.06 19.59 -12.53
CA ASN A 150 0.73 19.87 -11.98
C ASN A 150 0.75 20.15 -10.48
N ASN A 151 1.90 20.03 -9.82
CA ASN A 151 2.08 20.36 -8.41
C ASN A 151 3.39 21.14 -8.19
N ARG A 152 3.28 22.31 -7.57
CA ARG A 152 4.43 23.20 -7.27
C ARG A 152 4.60 23.50 -5.78
N ARG A 153 3.76 22.92 -4.90
CA ARG A 153 3.68 23.36 -3.50
C ARG A 153 3.86 22.23 -2.47
N THR A 154 3.40 21.03 -2.78
CA THR A 154 3.25 19.96 -1.79
C THR A 154 4.57 19.23 -1.49
N TYR A 155 5.40 19.03 -2.49
CA TYR A 155 6.63 18.25 -2.36
C TYR A 155 7.81 19.12 -1.96
N LYS A 156 8.15 19.10 -0.68
CA LYS A 156 9.27 19.84 -0.11
C LYS A 156 10.43 18.89 0.18
N ASN A 157 11.63 19.21 -0.29
CA ASN A 157 12.83 18.39 -0.06
C ASN A 157 13.72 18.92 1.09
N GLY A 158 13.22 19.87 1.87
CA GLY A 158 13.95 20.54 2.94
C GLY A 158 14.64 21.85 2.51
N VAL A 159 14.85 22.04 1.20
CA VAL A 159 15.45 23.25 0.62
C VAL A 159 14.41 24.09 -0.12
N LYS A 160 13.58 23.45 -0.94
CA LYS A 160 12.56 24.12 -1.74
C LYS A 160 11.35 23.21 -1.98
N ALA A 161 10.25 23.80 -2.44
CA ALA A 161 9.16 23.04 -3.05
C ALA A 161 9.65 22.55 -4.43
N VAL A 162 9.62 21.22 -4.64
CA VAL A 162 10.04 20.59 -5.90
C VAL A 162 8.82 20.52 -6.82
N PRO A 163 8.84 21.17 -8.00
CA PRO A 163 7.79 20.99 -8.99
C PRO A 163 7.68 19.51 -9.38
N ALA A 164 6.47 18.98 -9.42
CA ALA A 164 6.22 17.59 -9.71
C ALA A 164 5.06 17.44 -10.70
N TYR A 165 5.11 16.40 -11.51
CA TYR A 165 3.98 15.90 -12.27
C TYR A 165 3.48 14.62 -11.60
N LEU A 166 2.28 14.68 -11.06
CA LEU A 166 1.67 13.59 -10.31
C LEU A 166 0.63 12.92 -11.18
N LEU A 167 0.76 11.63 -11.37
CA LEU A 167 -0.26 10.78 -11.98
C LEU A 167 -1.22 10.30 -10.90
N GLU A 168 -2.50 10.24 -11.24
CA GLU A 168 -3.53 9.78 -10.31
C GLU A 168 -3.43 8.26 -10.12
N PRO A 169 -3.29 7.79 -8.88
CA PRO A 169 -3.36 6.37 -8.58
C PRO A 169 -4.81 5.89 -8.61
N THR A 170 -5.02 4.62 -8.95
CA THR A 170 -6.35 4.02 -8.98
C THR A 170 -6.48 2.96 -7.89
N SER A 171 -7.54 3.04 -7.09
CA SER A 171 -7.90 1.95 -6.19
C SER A 171 -8.51 0.81 -7.00
N VAL A 172 -7.97 -0.39 -6.82
CA VAL A 172 -8.40 -1.61 -7.50
C VAL A 172 -8.92 -2.59 -6.48
N ASP A 173 -10.14 -3.05 -6.69
CA ASP A 173 -10.81 -4.07 -5.90
C ASP A 173 -11.50 -5.11 -6.80
N LYS A 174 -12.25 -6.03 -6.20
CA LYS A 174 -12.95 -7.09 -6.92
C LYS A 174 -13.99 -6.57 -7.93
N SER A 175 -14.51 -5.37 -7.75
CA SER A 175 -15.56 -4.81 -8.61
C SER A 175 -15.01 -4.17 -9.89
N ASN A 176 -13.72 -3.74 -9.89
CA ASN A 176 -13.17 -2.96 -10.98
C ASN A 176 -11.84 -3.49 -11.57
N TYR A 177 -11.25 -4.56 -11.01
CA TYR A 177 -9.95 -5.08 -11.47
C TYR A 177 -9.93 -5.41 -12.96
N GLU A 178 -11.03 -5.96 -13.48
CA GLU A 178 -11.12 -6.33 -14.90
C GLU A 178 -11.02 -5.10 -15.79
N TYR A 179 -11.78 -4.06 -15.50
CA TYR A 179 -11.73 -2.81 -16.25
C TYR A 179 -10.36 -2.12 -16.12
N VAL A 180 -9.85 -2.00 -14.90
CA VAL A 180 -8.62 -1.23 -14.63
C VAL A 180 -7.37 -1.97 -15.10
N LEU A 181 -7.28 -3.28 -14.94
CA LEU A 181 -6.05 -4.02 -15.19
C LEU A 181 -6.09 -4.86 -16.46
N VAL A 182 -7.25 -5.44 -16.83
CA VAL A 182 -7.34 -6.32 -18.00
C VAL A 182 -7.68 -5.53 -19.26
N VAL A 183 -8.74 -4.73 -19.21
CA VAL A 183 -9.14 -3.90 -20.38
C VAL A 183 -8.03 -2.90 -20.74
N SER A 184 -7.31 -2.36 -19.75
CA SER A 184 -6.15 -1.50 -20.01
C SER A 184 -4.93 -2.22 -20.60
N GLY A 185 -4.95 -3.56 -20.67
CA GLY A 185 -3.84 -4.38 -21.15
C GLY A 185 -2.63 -4.42 -20.19
N TYR A 186 -2.84 -4.15 -18.89
CA TYR A 186 -1.78 -4.30 -17.88
C TYR A 186 -1.55 -5.77 -17.52
N TYR A 187 -2.64 -6.53 -17.33
CA TYR A 187 -2.65 -7.98 -17.21
C TYR A 187 -3.55 -8.62 -18.24
N THR A 188 -3.27 -9.87 -18.56
CA THR A 188 -4.16 -10.72 -19.33
C THR A 188 -5.04 -11.57 -18.40
N ASN A 189 -6.20 -12.01 -18.88
CA ASN A 189 -7.03 -12.97 -18.15
C ASN A 189 -6.30 -14.30 -17.89
N ALA A 190 -5.33 -14.68 -18.71
CA ALA A 190 -4.55 -15.91 -18.51
C ALA A 190 -3.59 -15.78 -17.33
N GLU A 191 -2.99 -14.63 -17.12
CA GLU A 191 -2.11 -14.38 -15.97
C GLU A 191 -2.87 -14.33 -14.65
N LEU A 192 -4.13 -13.89 -14.67
CA LEU A 192 -4.97 -13.75 -13.49
C LEU A 192 -5.70 -15.05 -13.08
N LYS A 193 -5.69 -16.06 -13.90
CA LYS A 193 -6.14 -17.42 -13.55
C LYS A 193 -5.03 -18.14 -12.79
#